data_d4214b28e550df3c0610418a070dd47c
#
_entry.id   d4214b28e550df3c0610418a070dd47c
#
_cell.length_a   1.000
_cell.length_b   1.000
_cell.length_c   1.000
_cell.angle_alpha   90.00
_cell.angle_beta   90.00
_cell.angle_gamma   90.00
#
_symmetry.space_group_name_H-M   'P 1'
#
loop_
_entity.id
_entity.type
_entity.pdbx_description
1 polymer ?
#
loop_
_entity_poly.entity_id
_entity_poly.type
_entity_poly.pdbx_seq_one_letter_code
_entity_poly.pdbx_strand_id
1 'polypeptide(L)'
;MNQTIQLVIPMTGVGQRFVNRGYSDIKPLIQTGIGSMLAGVLRNFQSITSPICIVSDSHPQKSRLKDEIIRLRPQARIVEIEAHKKGPSFAVWCAKEYLDLELPTIVNYCDFSGIWSEDKLIKNLTEQDGLILTYQGFHPHRFRSNAYAYVKKDINDIVTEVQEKSSFTNDPSKEEASSGTYGFKTARIMLSAIQTQLDQNISHNEEFYTSLTYIPMIRDGLEVKTMLIDKFFQWGTPDDLEDFIFWSELAAKKTNPKCPSDTTNGLILAAGSGTRLAQSTDTPKPLIKVFGKLLWEYSAELINSCLNKSIFIRSRDQAEYVSTNCPNILKLSINSSTNSQAESAKKGLEMMKPNDLPVHVLAADNIIQQVKISDVTEKLKASDLIVWVTKNYAIAKLYPNHFSWVDVDSMNQITKVYFKEGSPNKESFSILGNFTFKSMQIAEKVIGEVISQSLSSTETYLDHVIEYCLKKNLKVSAFIVNKSFSIGTEEEWSTSTYWQESFSALGQFE
;
A
#
# COMPACT_ATOMS: atom_id res chain seq x y z
N MET A 1 -15.08 9.92 36.82
CA MET A 1 -13.86 9.29 37.33
C MET A 1 -13.21 8.59 36.14
N ASN A 2 -11.96 8.93 35.80
CA ASN A 2 -11.27 8.19 34.74
C ASN A 2 -11.03 6.76 35.25
N GLN A 3 -11.67 5.79 34.61
CA GLN A 3 -11.50 4.39 34.95
C GLN A 3 -10.10 3.96 34.52
N THR A 4 -9.34 3.38 35.45
CA THR A 4 -8.00 2.85 35.14
C THR A 4 -8.13 1.61 34.25
N ILE A 5 -7.46 1.61 33.09
CA ILE A 5 -7.50 0.52 32.11
C ILE A 5 -6.07 0.02 31.90
N GLN A 6 -5.90 -1.28 31.79
CA GLN A 6 -4.64 -1.89 31.43
C GLN A 6 -4.54 -2.09 29.92
N LEU A 7 -3.50 -1.56 29.29
CA LEU A 7 -3.12 -1.85 27.91
C LEU A 7 -1.92 -2.78 27.90
N VAL A 8 -2.07 -3.96 27.34
CA VAL A 8 -1.02 -4.98 27.21
C VAL A 8 -0.60 -5.09 25.75
N ILE A 9 0.69 -4.90 25.49
CA ILE A 9 1.26 -4.96 24.14
C ILE A 9 2.30 -6.08 24.06
N PRO A 10 1.93 -7.27 23.55
CA PRO A 10 2.89 -8.36 23.33
C PRO A 10 3.80 -8.06 22.13
N MET A 11 5.11 -7.99 22.35
CA MET A 11 6.15 -7.67 21.37
C MET A 11 7.29 -8.69 21.36
N THR A 12 6.96 -9.96 21.50
CA THR A 12 7.95 -11.05 21.63
C THR A 12 8.40 -11.63 20.28
N GLY A 13 7.69 -11.31 19.19
CA GLY A 13 7.97 -11.84 17.86
C GLY A 13 9.17 -11.17 17.18
N VAL A 14 10.04 -11.97 16.58
CA VAL A 14 11.24 -11.48 15.86
C VAL A 14 10.96 -10.81 14.51
N GLY A 15 9.73 -10.89 13.96
CA GLY A 15 9.38 -10.25 12.70
C GLY A 15 10.10 -10.85 11.48
N GLN A 16 10.19 -12.18 11.38
CA GLN A 16 10.98 -12.90 10.38
C GLN A 16 10.77 -12.42 8.93
N ARG A 17 9.54 -11.99 8.55
CA ARG A 17 9.25 -11.47 7.20
C ARG A 17 10.05 -10.20 6.90
N PHE A 18 10.23 -9.32 7.91
CA PHE A 18 11.02 -8.08 7.78
C PHE A 18 12.51 -8.38 7.71
N VAL A 19 13.01 -9.30 8.53
CA VAL A 19 14.41 -9.77 8.47
C VAL A 19 14.72 -10.34 7.08
N ASN A 20 13.86 -11.19 6.54
CA ASN A 20 14.02 -11.79 5.21
C ASN A 20 13.99 -10.74 4.08
N ARG A 21 13.33 -9.58 4.29
CA ARG A 21 13.27 -8.45 3.36
C ARG A 21 14.46 -7.48 3.50
N GLY A 22 15.35 -7.71 4.49
CA GLY A 22 16.54 -6.90 4.73
C GLY A 22 16.34 -5.72 5.70
N TYR A 23 15.24 -5.68 6.45
CA TYR A 23 15.08 -4.69 7.50
C TYR A 23 16.05 -4.98 8.65
N SER A 24 16.80 -3.96 9.07
CA SER A 24 17.73 -4.06 10.19
C SER A 24 17.06 -3.92 11.55
N ASP A 25 15.95 -3.21 11.60
CA ASP A 25 15.21 -2.96 12.83
C ASP A 25 14.13 -4.03 13.10
N ILE A 26 13.92 -4.31 14.38
CA ILE A 26 12.82 -5.18 14.82
C ILE A 26 11.47 -4.46 14.65
N LYS A 27 10.41 -5.24 14.47
CA LYS A 27 9.07 -4.76 14.12
C LYS A 27 8.64 -3.49 14.87
N PRO A 28 8.63 -3.43 16.23
CA PRO A 28 8.16 -2.24 16.94
C PRO A 28 8.97 -0.96 16.66
N LEU A 29 10.24 -1.10 16.23
CA LEU A 29 11.15 0.02 15.95
C LEU A 29 11.14 0.48 14.49
N ILE A 30 10.57 -0.31 13.58
CA ILE A 30 10.53 0.04 12.16
C ILE A 30 9.72 1.33 11.97
N GLN A 31 10.28 2.26 11.18
CA GLN A 31 9.64 3.55 10.88
C GLN A 31 8.52 3.40 9.84
N THR A 32 7.37 4.00 10.12
CA THR A 32 6.16 3.92 9.29
C THR A 32 5.91 5.18 8.45
N GLY A 33 6.72 6.22 8.62
CA GLY A 33 6.46 7.56 8.04
C GLY A 33 5.73 8.50 9.00
N ILE A 34 5.05 7.95 10.04
CA ILE A 34 4.40 8.71 11.12
C ILE A 34 5.02 8.41 12.50
N GLY A 35 6.21 7.85 12.53
CA GLY A 35 6.93 7.39 13.71
C GLY A 35 7.25 5.90 13.65
N SER A 36 7.79 5.33 14.74
CA SER A 36 7.96 3.88 14.84
C SER A 36 6.60 3.16 14.85
N MET A 37 6.55 1.87 14.51
CA MET A 37 5.30 1.08 14.61
C MET A 37 4.69 1.20 16.00
N LEU A 38 5.52 1.11 17.05
CA LEU A 38 5.06 1.26 18.43
C LEU A 38 4.47 2.65 18.69
N ALA A 39 5.09 3.72 18.17
CA ALA A 39 4.54 5.08 18.27
C ALA A 39 3.16 5.18 17.61
N GLY A 40 3.00 4.58 16.43
CA GLY A 40 1.72 4.53 15.72
C GLY A 40 0.64 3.76 16.47
N VAL A 41 0.99 2.65 17.13
CA VAL A 41 0.08 1.91 18.02
C VAL A 41 -0.35 2.75 19.21
N LEU A 42 0.61 3.33 19.93
CA LEU A 42 0.35 4.12 21.13
C LEU A 42 -0.40 5.43 20.88
N ARG A 43 -0.42 5.92 19.64
CA ARG A 43 -1.24 7.06 19.22
C ARG A 43 -2.74 6.83 19.41
N ASN A 44 -3.20 5.58 19.33
CA ASN A 44 -4.59 5.20 19.49
C ASN A 44 -5.03 5.04 20.95
N PHE A 45 -4.08 5.16 21.91
CA PHE A 45 -4.29 4.98 23.36
C PHE A 45 -3.66 6.15 24.13
N GLN A 46 -4.16 7.36 23.86
CA GLN A 46 -3.55 8.59 24.42
C GLN A 46 -3.83 8.76 25.90
N SER A 47 -4.98 8.31 26.39
CA SER A 47 -5.35 8.38 27.80
C SER A 47 -4.61 7.35 28.67
N ILE A 48 -4.03 6.28 28.06
CA ILE A 48 -3.32 5.22 28.78
C ILE A 48 -1.82 5.54 28.84
N THR A 49 -1.37 6.05 29.97
CA THR A 49 0.02 6.52 30.17
C THR A 49 0.99 5.43 30.57
N SER A 50 0.49 4.31 31.13
CA SER A 50 1.29 3.22 31.71
C SER A 50 0.97 1.86 31.08
N PRO A 51 1.23 1.67 29.75
CA PRO A 51 1.02 0.38 29.12
C PRO A 51 1.97 -0.69 29.67
N ILE A 52 1.55 -1.95 29.62
CA ILE A 52 2.36 -3.13 29.94
C ILE A 52 2.92 -3.69 28.64
N CYS A 53 4.20 -3.50 28.42
CA CYS A 53 4.92 -3.91 27.21
C CYS A 53 5.65 -5.24 27.48
N ILE A 54 5.24 -6.32 26.81
CA ILE A 54 5.86 -7.64 26.97
C ILE A 54 6.91 -7.83 25.89
N VAL A 55 8.17 -8.00 26.29
CA VAL A 55 9.31 -8.15 25.39
C VAL A 55 10.01 -9.48 25.64
N SER A 56 10.65 -10.03 24.57
CA SER A 56 11.48 -11.21 24.75
C SER A 56 12.83 -10.86 25.38
N ASP A 57 13.29 -11.65 26.33
CA ASP A 57 14.61 -11.53 26.98
C ASP A 57 15.78 -11.69 26.01
N SER A 58 15.59 -12.48 24.96
CA SER A 58 16.59 -12.80 23.95
C SER A 58 16.52 -11.90 22.69
N HIS A 59 15.69 -10.86 22.71
CA HIS A 59 15.50 -10.00 21.51
C HIS A 59 16.79 -9.25 21.16
N PRO A 60 17.31 -9.31 19.90
CA PRO A 60 18.62 -8.75 19.55
C PRO A 60 18.75 -7.24 19.76
N GLN A 61 17.63 -6.50 19.72
CA GLN A 61 17.60 -5.04 19.95
C GLN A 61 16.78 -4.66 21.17
N LYS A 62 16.76 -5.52 22.18
CA LYS A 62 15.97 -5.34 23.41
C LYS A 62 16.24 -3.99 24.10
N SER A 63 17.49 -3.57 24.21
CA SER A 63 17.86 -2.28 24.82
C SER A 63 17.21 -1.11 24.07
N ARG A 64 17.38 -1.04 22.76
CA ARG A 64 16.75 0.01 21.92
C ARG A 64 15.23 0.00 22.02
N LEU A 65 14.61 -1.19 22.10
CA LEU A 65 13.16 -1.29 22.25
C LEU A 65 12.71 -0.73 23.60
N LYS A 66 13.43 -1.03 24.70
CA LYS A 66 13.13 -0.48 26.02
C LYS A 66 13.28 1.04 26.05
N ASP A 67 14.35 1.57 25.45
CA ASP A 67 14.57 3.01 25.33
C ASP A 67 13.43 3.70 24.56
N GLU A 68 12.96 3.11 23.46
CA GLU A 68 11.83 3.62 22.69
C GLU A 68 10.51 3.56 23.47
N ILE A 69 10.24 2.46 24.19
CA ILE A 69 9.06 2.34 25.06
C ILE A 69 9.04 3.47 26.08
N ILE A 70 10.14 3.67 26.82
CA ILE A 70 10.23 4.70 27.87
C ILE A 70 10.17 6.11 27.26
N ARG A 71 10.77 6.31 26.11
CA ARG A 71 10.67 7.59 25.39
C ARG A 71 9.21 7.94 25.03
N LEU A 72 8.44 6.97 24.58
CA LEU A 72 7.03 7.14 24.18
C LEU A 72 6.08 7.18 25.38
N ARG A 73 6.34 6.40 26.40
CA ARG A 73 5.53 6.27 27.62
C ARG A 73 6.45 6.08 28.84
N PRO A 74 6.84 7.19 29.50
CA PRO A 74 7.76 7.13 30.65
C PRO A 74 7.29 6.28 31.81
N GLN A 75 5.96 6.05 31.92
CA GLN A 75 5.35 5.25 32.97
C GLN A 75 5.05 3.81 32.52
N ALA A 76 5.49 3.40 31.33
CA ALA A 76 5.26 2.05 30.83
C ALA A 76 5.94 1.01 31.72
N ARG A 77 5.25 -0.11 31.95
CA ARG A 77 5.82 -1.28 32.60
C ARG A 77 6.39 -2.22 31.52
N ILE A 78 7.68 -2.52 31.60
CA ILE A 78 8.31 -3.46 30.68
C ILE A 78 8.44 -4.80 31.39
N VAL A 79 7.85 -5.85 30.80
CA VAL A 79 7.89 -7.22 31.31
C VAL A 79 8.72 -8.06 30.37
N GLU A 80 9.83 -8.60 30.83
CA GLU A 80 10.67 -9.52 30.06
C GLU A 80 10.22 -10.96 30.32
N ILE A 81 10.02 -11.70 29.22
CA ILE A 81 9.67 -13.12 29.29
C ILE A 81 10.63 -13.93 28.41
N GLU A 82 10.74 -15.20 28.69
CA GLU A 82 11.54 -16.15 27.91
C GLU A 82 11.04 -16.20 26.45
N ALA A 83 11.98 -16.31 25.51
CA ALA A 83 11.66 -16.42 24.10
C ALA A 83 10.81 -17.65 23.79
N HIS A 84 9.73 -17.47 23.03
CA HIS A 84 8.85 -18.54 22.60
C HIS A 84 8.26 -18.29 21.22
N LYS A 85 7.65 -19.34 20.63
CA LYS A 85 6.89 -19.28 19.37
C LYS A 85 5.40 -19.63 19.55
N LYS A 86 4.90 -19.56 20.77
CA LYS A 86 3.54 -20.01 21.14
C LYS A 86 2.44 -18.95 20.92
N GLY A 87 2.78 -17.80 20.34
CA GLY A 87 1.81 -16.76 20.01
C GLY A 87 1.51 -15.75 21.12
N PRO A 88 0.68 -14.71 20.81
CA PRO A 88 0.49 -13.56 21.70
C PRO A 88 -0.26 -13.86 23.00
N SER A 89 -1.26 -14.76 23.01
CA SER A 89 -1.93 -15.14 24.25
C SER A 89 -1.00 -15.79 25.26
N PHE A 90 -0.08 -16.63 24.77
CA PHE A 90 0.92 -17.23 25.64
C PHE A 90 1.87 -16.18 26.22
N ALA A 91 2.25 -15.15 25.46
CA ALA A 91 3.04 -14.04 25.97
C ALA A 91 2.30 -13.29 27.10
N VAL A 92 1.00 -13.02 26.92
CA VAL A 92 0.16 -12.41 27.97
C VAL A 92 0.08 -13.30 29.19
N TRP A 93 -0.08 -14.62 29.02
CA TRP A 93 -0.09 -15.59 30.12
C TRP A 93 1.21 -15.58 30.93
N CYS A 94 2.36 -15.51 30.29
CA CYS A 94 3.65 -15.42 30.95
C CYS A 94 3.80 -14.14 31.81
N ALA A 95 3.09 -13.07 31.44
CA ALA A 95 3.10 -11.80 32.16
C ALA A 95 1.96 -11.62 33.17
N LYS A 96 1.19 -12.66 33.49
CA LYS A 96 -0.03 -12.59 34.32
C LYS A 96 0.18 -11.99 35.69
N GLU A 97 1.31 -12.22 36.35
CA GLU A 97 1.64 -11.71 37.70
C GLU A 97 1.77 -10.17 37.71
N TYR A 98 1.87 -9.53 36.55
CA TYR A 98 1.99 -8.08 36.41
C TYR A 98 0.65 -7.40 36.16
N LEU A 99 -0.45 -8.17 36.08
CA LEU A 99 -1.78 -7.67 35.79
C LEU A 99 -2.61 -7.52 37.05
N ASP A 100 -3.35 -6.43 37.15
CA ASP A 100 -4.41 -6.29 38.16
C ASP A 100 -5.66 -7.02 37.65
N LEU A 101 -6.09 -8.03 38.41
CA LEU A 101 -7.15 -8.94 37.99
C LEU A 101 -8.52 -8.29 37.83
N GLU A 102 -8.75 -7.16 38.50
CA GLU A 102 -10.05 -6.49 38.54
C GLU A 102 -10.18 -5.36 37.48
N LEU A 103 -9.08 -4.96 36.87
CA LEU A 103 -9.11 -3.87 35.91
C LEU A 103 -9.51 -4.35 34.50
N PRO A 104 -10.27 -3.52 33.76
CA PRO A 104 -10.49 -3.71 32.33
C PRO A 104 -9.17 -3.76 31.59
N THR A 105 -9.05 -4.70 30.65
CA THR A 105 -7.78 -4.99 29.98
C THR A 105 -7.94 -5.04 28.48
N ILE A 106 -7.05 -4.35 27.78
CA ILE A 106 -6.93 -4.37 26.33
C ILE A 106 -5.62 -5.07 25.97
N VAL A 107 -5.68 -6.06 25.09
CA VAL A 107 -4.51 -6.64 24.41
C VAL A 107 -4.46 -6.07 23.00
N ASN A 108 -3.36 -5.41 22.64
CA ASN A 108 -3.17 -4.82 21.30
C ASN A 108 -1.85 -5.28 20.69
N TYR A 109 -1.89 -5.78 19.47
CA TYR A 109 -0.68 -6.15 18.75
C TYR A 109 0.12 -4.93 18.31
N CYS A 110 1.41 -5.08 18.04
CA CYS A 110 2.34 -3.97 17.80
C CYS A 110 2.60 -3.66 16.31
N ASP A 111 1.85 -4.28 15.41
CA ASP A 111 2.15 -4.27 13.97
C ASP A 111 1.00 -3.78 13.08
N PHE A 112 0.15 -2.94 13.64
CA PHE A 112 -0.92 -2.25 12.92
C PHE A 112 -1.29 -0.94 13.65
N SER A 113 -2.06 -0.10 13.01
CA SER A 113 -2.74 1.04 13.60
C SER A 113 -4.11 1.23 12.95
N GLY A 114 -4.83 2.26 13.33
CA GLY A 114 -6.13 2.53 12.74
C GLY A 114 -6.71 3.87 13.20
N ILE A 115 -7.97 4.09 12.89
CA ILE A 115 -8.72 5.27 13.32
C ILE A 115 -9.97 4.78 14.05
N TRP A 116 -10.08 5.13 15.32
CA TRP A 116 -11.24 4.88 16.18
C TRP A 116 -11.27 5.86 17.35
N SER A 117 -12.42 5.97 18.00
CA SER A 117 -12.59 6.74 19.24
C SER A 117 -12.13 5.91 20.44
N GLU A 118 -11.10 6.38 21.17
CA GLU A 118 -10.64 5.76 22.41
C GLU A 118 -11.74 5.79 23.49
N ASP A 119 -12.51 6.90 23.59
CA ASP A 119 -13.61 7.02 24.56
C ASP A 119 -14.72 5.99 24.28
N LYS A 120 -15.06 5.76 23.00
CA LYS A 120 -16.03 4.72 22.61
C LYS A 120 -15.53 3.33 22.94
N LEU A 121 -14.24 3.06 22.72
CA LEU A 121 -13.60 1.80 23.09
C LEU A 121 -13.70 1.56 24.59
N ILE A 122 -13.31 2.54 25.40
CA ILE A 122 -13.35 2.47 26.88
C ILE A 122 -14.76 2.22 27.38
N LYS A 123 -15.73 2.95 26.85
CA LYS A 123 -17.15 2.76 27.22
C LYS A 123 -17.61 1.33 26.91
N ASN A 124 -17.41 0.86 25.69
CA ASN A 124 -17.85 -0.48 25.29
C ASN A 124 -17.16 -1.57 26.12
N LEU A 125 -15.88 -1.39 26.43
CA LEU A 125 -15.09 -2.34 27.22
C LEU A 125 -15.68 -2.56 28.63
N THR A 126 -16.29 -1.56 29.22
CA THR A 126 -16.86 -1.65 30.58
C THR A 126 -18.26 -2.27 30.59
N GLU A 127 -18.96 -2.23 29.48
CA GLU A 127 -20.33 -2.73 29.33
C GLU A 127 -20.39 -4.22 28.96
N GLN A 128 -19.34 -4.77 28.32
CA GLN A 128 -19.30 -6.11 27.74
C GLN A 128 -18.25 -6.98 28.41
N ASP A 129 -18.47 -8.30 28.49
CA ASP A 129 -17.47 -9.22 29.05
C ASP A 129 -16.26 -9.35 28.14
N GLY A 130 -16.47 -9.31 26.80
CA GLY A 130 -15.45 -9.28 25.78
C GLY A 130 -15.76 -8.32 24.64
N LEU A 131 -14.73 -7.70 24.09
CA LEU A 131 -14.83 -6.74 22.98
C LEU A 131 -13.77 -7.01 21.91
N ILE A 132 -14.15 -7.16 20.67
CA ILE A 132 -13.22 -7.31 19.54
C ILE A 132 -13.33 -6.08 18.66
N LEU A 133 -12.22 -5.36 18.45
CA LEU A 133 -12.20 -4.29 17.44
C LEU A 133 -12.08 -4.91 16.06
N THR A 134 -13.02 -4.55 15.20
CA THR A 134 -13.16 -5.12 13.86
C THR A 134 -13.17 -4.05 12.79
N TYR A 135 -12.86 -4.46 11.57
CA TYR A 135 -13.02 -3.66 10.35
C TYR A 135 -13.76 -4.47 9.28
N GLN A 136 -14.46 -3.79 8.38
CA GLN A 136 -15.25 -4.39 7.31
C GLN A 136 -15.12 -3.54 6.03
N GLY A 137 -15.47 -4.12 4.88
CA GLY A 137 -15.50 -3.40 3.61
C GLY A 137 -14.14 -3.31 2.92
N PHE A 138 -14.01 -2.24 2.13
CA PHE A 138 -12.81 -2.03 1.32
C PHE A 138 -11.61 -1.59 2.18
N HIS A 139 -10.53 -2.38 2.11
CA HIS A 139 -9.23 -2.07 2.70
C HIS A 139 -8.12 -2.55 1.76
N PRO A 140 -7.15 -1.70 1.36
CA PRO A 140 -6.14 -2.04 0.33
C PRO A 140 -5.31 -3.28 0.63
N HIS A 141 -4.98 -3.55 1.91
CA HIS A 141 -4.22 -4.73 2.30
C HIS A 141 -4.91 -6.06 1.94
N ARG A 142 -6.26 -6.06 1.78
CA ARG A 142 -7.02 -7.25 1.36
C ARG A 142 -6.65 -7.74 -0.05
N PHE A 143 -6.07 -6.89 -0.88
CA PHE A 143 -5.51 -7.32 -2.17
C PHE A 143 -4.33 -8.29 -2.04
N ARG A 144 -3.70 -8.36 -0.86
CA ARG A 144 -2.57 -9.25 -0.60
C ARG A 144 -2.94 -10.46 0.24
N SER A 145 -3.79 -10.27 1.25
CA SER A 145 -4.14 -11.34 2.18
C SER A 145 -5.49 -11.08 2.85
N ASN A 146 -6.23 -12.17 3.04
CA ASN A 146 -7.44 -12.22 3.86
C ASN A 146 -7.27 -13.14 5.08
N ALA A 147 -6.03 -13.45 5.47
CA ALA A 147 -5.69 -14.32 6.59
C ALA A 147 -5.76 -13.58 7.94
N TYR A 148 -6.97 -13.18 8.34
CA TYR A 148 -7.30 -12.49 9.60
C TYR A 148 -8.22 -13.36 10.45
N ALA A 149 -8.45 -12.99 11.71
CA ALA A 149 -9.52 -13.57 12.49
C ALA A 149 -10.86 -12.92 12.07
N TYR A 150 -11.86 -13.73 11.82
CA TYR A 150 -13.22 -13.29 11.45
C TYR A 150 -14.20 -13.62 12.55
N VAL A 151 -15.24 -12.82 12.67
CA VAL A 151 -16.30 -13.00 13.66
C VAL A 151 -17.66 -13.17 13.00
N LYS A 152 -18.49 -14.04 13.60
CA LYS A 152 -19.89 -14.21 13.23
C LYS A 152 -20.75 -13.73 14.40
N LYS A 153 -21.84 -13.05 14.09
CA LYS A 153 -22.75 -12.45 15.09
C LYS A 153 -24.17 -12.95 14.90
N ASP A 154 -24.92 -12.90 16.00
CA ASP A 154 -26.37 -13.11 15.95
C ASP A 154 -27.11 -11.80 15.62
N ILE A 155 -28.45 -11.86 15.69
CA ILE A 155 -29.33 -10.71 15.40
C ILE A 155 -29.23 -9.59 16.45
N ASN A 156 -28.64 -9.85 17.62
CA ASN A 156 -28.43 -8.91 18.72
C ASN A 156 -27.00 -8.32 18.72
N ASP A 157 -26.24 -8.52 17.64
CA ASP A 157 -24.84 -8.12 17.53
C ASP A 157 -23.90 -8.82 18.53
N ILE A 158 -24.29 -9.97 19.08
CA ILE A 158 -23.45 -10.78 19.96
C ILE A 158 -22.61 -11.74 19.10
N VAL A 159 -21.31 -11.82 19.38
CA VAL A 159 -20.39 -12.73 18.70
C VAL A 159 -20.71 -14.16 19.09
N THR A 160 -21.01 -14.99 18.11
CA THR A 160 -21.34 -16.42 18.29
C THR A 160 -20.21 -17.35 17.89
N GLU A 161 -19.31 -16.87 17.01
CA GLU A 161 -18.22 -17.68 16.50
C GLU A 161 -17.02 -16.80 16.12
N VAL A 162 -15.82 -17.29 16.36
CA VAL A 162 -14.55 -16.69 15.94
C VAL A 162 -13.72 -17.71 15.18
N GLN A 163 -13.21 -17.34 14.02
CA GLN A 163 -12.39 -18.19 13.16
C GLN A 163 -11.09 -17.53 12.80
N GLU A 164 -9.96 -18.14 13.14
CA GLU A 164 -8.62 -17.60 12.89
C GLU A 164 -8.12 -17.98 11.49
N LYS A 165 -7.59 -16.99 10.74
CA LYS A 165 -6.97 -17.14 9.41
C LYS A 165 -7.89 -17.66 8.30
N SER A 166 -9.19 -17.68 8.51
CA SER A 166 -10.17 -18.17 7.54
C SER A 166 -11.47 -17.40 7.67
N SER A 167 -12.04 -16.97 6.55
CA SER A 167 -13.36 -16.34 6.48
C SER A 167 -14.48 -17.38 6.49
N PHE A 168 -15.68 -16.98 6.91
CA PHE A 168 -16.87 -17.84 6.90
C PHE A 168 -17.48 -17.96 5.50
N THR A 169 -17.24 -16.97 4.64
CA THR A 169 -17.80 -16.90 3.28
C THR A 169 -16.72 -16.73 2.22
N ASN A 170 -17.12 -16.80 0.95
CA ASN A 170 -16.24 -16.56 -0.19
C ASN A 170 -15.95 -15.06 -0.43
N ASP A 171 -16.64 -14.17 0.28
CA ASP A 171 -16.44 -12.72 0.20
C ASP A 171 -16.04 -12.14 1.57
N PRO A 172 -14.75 -12.23 1.94
CA PRO A 172 -14.25 -11.74 3.22
C PRO A 172 -14.48 -10.24 3.44
N SER A 173 -14.70 -9.46 2.37
CA SER A 173 -14.94 -8.02 2.49
C SER A 173 -16.27 -7.69 3.19
N LYS A 174 -17.23 -8.60 3.12
CA LYS A 174 -18.54 -8.47 3.77
C LYS A 174 -18.55 -8.94 5.23
N GLU A 175 -17.44 -9.50 5.70
CA GLU A 175 -17.30 -10.00 7.06
C GLU A 175 -16.49 -9.04 7.93
N GLU A 176 -16.81 -9.00 9.22
CA GLU A 176 -15.99 -8.30 10.18
C GLU A 176 -14.72 -9.09 10.48
N ALA A 177 -13.57 -8.49 10.17
CA ALA A 177 -12.25 -9.04 10.50
C ALA A 177 -11.67 -8.31 11.72
N SER A 178 -11.02 -9.04 12.60
CA SER A 178 -10.34 -8.47 13.77
C SER A 178 -9.16 -7.59 13.34
N SER A 179 -9.04 -6.42 13.97
CA SER A 179 -7.89 -5.52 13.81
C SER A 179 -6.64 -6.00 14.53
N GLY A 180 -6.79 -6.84 15.57
CA GLY A 180 -5.71 -7.20 16.50
C GLY A 180 -5.78 -6.47 17.83
N THR A 181 -6.90 -5.78 18.11
CA THR A 181 -7.22 -5.16 19.41
C THR A 181 -8.35 -5.94 20.07
N TYR A 182 -8.12 -6.39 21.28
CA TYR A 182 -8.98 -7.30 22.04
C TYR A 182 -9.21 -6.76 23.44
N GLY A 183 -10.46 -6.54 23.81
CA GLY A 183 -10.88 -6.01 25.10
C GLY A 183 -11.52 -7.07 25.98
N PHE A 184 -11.27 -6.98 27.27
CA PHE A 184 -11.83 -7.85 28.31
C PHE A 184 -12.28 -6.98 29.48
N LYS A 185 -13.47 -7.23 30.01
CA LYS A 185 -14.05 -6.48 31.14
C LYS A 185 -13.14 -6.45 32.36
N THR A 186 -12.40 -7.55 32.57
CA THR A 186 -11.37 -7.65 33.61
C THR A 186 -10.23 -8.55 33.16
N ALA A 187 -9.02 -8.36 33.71
CA ALA A 187 -7.91 -9.28 33.46
C ALA A 187 -8.21 -10.70 33.97
N ARG A 188 -9.04 -10.84 35.00
CA ARG A 188 -9.51 -12.13 35.52
C ARG A 188 -10.23 -12.94 34.47
N ILE A 189 -11.20 -12.35 33.77
CA ILE A 189 -11.92 -12.99 32.64
C ILE A 189 -10.94 -13.38 31.53
N MET A 190 -10.06 -12.47 31.14
CA MET A 190 -9.04 -12.72 30.11
C MET A 190 -8.15 -13.92 30.46
N LEU A 191 -7.58 -13.92 31.67
CA LEU A 191 -6.66 -14.97 32.08
C LEU A 191 -7.35 -16.33 32.26
N SER A 192 -8.60 -16.38 32.73
CA SER A 192 -9.41 -17.60 32.74
C SER A 192 -9.62 -18.15 31.33
N ALA A 193 -9.96 -17.28 30.37
CA ALA A 193 -10.15 -17.68 28.98
C ALA A 193 -8.83 -18.15 28.33
N ILE A 194 -7.69 -17.47 28.61
CA ILE A 194 -6.38 -17.90 28.14
C ILE A 194 -5.98 -19.25 28.74
N GLN A 195 -6.22 -19.46 30.04
CA GLN A 195 -5.95 -20.77 30.68
C GLN A 195 -6.72 -21.89 29.97
N THR A 196 -8.03 -21.69 29.76
CA THR A 196 -8.87 -22.68 29.05
C THR A 196 -8.37 -22.91 27.62
N GLN A 197 -7.95 -21.82 26.92
CA GLN A 197 -7.37 -21.89 25.58
C GLN A 197 -6.11 -22.78 25.56
N LEU A 198 -5.22 -22.59 26.54
CA LEU A 198 -3.98 -23.35 26.66
C LEU A 198 -4.25 -24.82 27.02
N ASP A 199 -5.11 -25.09 28.02
CA ASP A 199 -5.44 -26.43 28.52
C ASP A 199 -6.12 -27.28 27.45
N GLN A 200 -6.97 -26.67 26.62
CA GLN A 200 -7.68 -27.32 25.52
C GLN A 200 -6.93 -27.27 24.18
N ASN A 201 -5.73 -26.67 24.15
CA ASN A 201 -4.92 -26.47 22.95
C ASN A 201 -5.69 -25.79 21.79
N ILE A 202 -6.50 -24.76 22.10
CA ILE A 202 -7.22 -23.99 21.10
C ILE A 202 -6.23 -23.04 20.41
N SER A 203 -5.62 -23.52 19.34
CA SER A 203 -4.52 -22.86 18.64
C SER A 203 -4.70 -22.93 17.12
N HIS A 204 -3.97 -22.10 16.38
CA HIS A 204 -3.84 -22.18 14.94
C HIS A 204 -2.36 -22.28 14.57
N ASN A 205 -1.95 -23.37 13.90
CA ASN A 205 -0.55 -23.67 13.60
C ASN A 205 0.37 -23.60 14.84
N GLU A 206 -0.07 -24.19 15.95
CA GLU A 206 0.63 -24.22 17.25
C GLU A 206 0.82 -22.84 17.92
N GLU A 207 0.20 -21.80 17.39
CA GLU A 207 0.18 -20.45 17.98
C GLU A 207 -1.17 -20.14 18.64
N PHE A 208 -1.12 -19.61 19.87
CA PHE A 208 -2.28 -19.19 20.64
C PHE A 208 -2.56 -17.71 20.35
N TYR A 209 -3.47 -17.47 19.42
CA TYR A 209 -3.93 -16.11 19.07
C TYR A 209 -4.93 -15.59 20.09
N THR A 210 -4.89 -14.27 20.36
CA THR A 210 -5.83 -13.65 21.31
C THR A 210 -7.28 -13.67 20.82
N SER A 211 -7.51 -13.68 19.51
CA SER A 211 -8.83 -13.91 18.92
C SER A 211 -9.49 -15.22 19.38
N LEU A 212 -8.69 -16.26 19.57
CA LEU A 212 -9.19 -17.60 19.96
C LEU A 212 -9.54 -17.70 21.44
N THR A 213 -9.15 -16.73 22.29
CA THR A 213 -9.58 -16.69 23.71
C THR A 213 -11.07 -16.44 23.85
N TYR A 214 -11.72 -15.87 22.83
CA TYR A 214 -13.17 -15.66 22.86
C TYR A 214 -13.97 -16.94 22.65
N ILE A 215 -13.37 -18.01 22.12
CA ILE A 215 -14.07 -19.30 21.96
C ILE A 215 -14.52 -19.88 23.29
N PRO A 216 -13.66 -20.05 24.32
CA PRO A 216 -14.12 -20.48 25.65
C PRO A 216 -15.08 -19.46 26.28
N MET A 217 -14.86 -18.14 26.13
CA MET A 217 -15.78 -17.14 26.68
C MET A 217 -17.20 -17.31 26.14
N ILE A 218 -17.36 -17.48 24.82
CA ILE A 218 -18.67 -17.68 24.17
C ILE A 218 -19.31 -18.99 24.66
N ARG A 219 -18.52 -20.07 24.78
CA ARG A 219 -19.04 -21.37 25.32
C ARG A 219 -19.55 -21.26 26.75
N ASP A 220 -18.88 -20.44 27.56
CA ASP A 220 -19.24 -20.19 28.97
C ASP A 220 -20.38 -19.20 29.13
N GLY A 221 -20.97 -18.71 28.02
CA GLY A 221 -22.12 -17.80 27.99
C GLY A 221 -21.79 -16.35 28.28
N LEU A 222 -20.50 -15.95 28.20
CA LEU A 222 -20.08 -14.55 28.33
C LEU A 222 -20.45 -13.75 27.09
N GLU A 223 -20.86 -12.52 27.28
CA GLU A 223 -21.29 -11.61 26.21
C GLU A 223 -20.07 -10.96 25.53
N VAL A 224 -19.83 -11.35 24.28
CA VAL A 224 -18.75 -10.79 23.46
C VAL A 224 -19.38 -9.96 22.34
N LYS A 225 -18.94 -8.71 22.18
CA LYS A 225 -19.37 -7.83 21.08
C LYS A 225 -18.21 -7.36 20.22
N THR A 226 -18.55 -6.72 19.10
CA THR A 226 -17.58 -6.06 18.26
C THR A 226 -17.70 -4.54 18.34
N MET A 227 -16.59 -3.86 18.06
CA MET A 227 -16.57 -2.44 17.78
C MET A 227 -15.93 -2.21 16.42
N LEU A 228 -16.74 -1.77 15.45
CA LEU A 228 -16.25 -1.44 14.13
C LEU A 228 -15.38 -0.17 14.18
N ILE A 229 -14.17 -0.24 13.63
CA ILE A 229 -13.26 0.90 13.50
C ILE A 229 -13.38 1.55 12.12
N ASP A 230 -13.06 2.83 12.03
CA ASP A 230 -13.25 3.61 10.80
C ASP A 230 -12.21 3.25 9.72
N LYS A 231 -10.95 3.08 10.11
CA LYS A 231 -9.85 2.72 9.21
C LYS A 231 -8.88 1.76 9.91
N PHE A 232 -8.34 0.83 9.14
CA PHE A 232 -7.34 -0.14 9.61
C PHE A 232 -6.08 -0.08 8.77
N PHE A 233 -4.93 0.12 9.40
CA PHE A 233 -3.61 0.22 8.76
C PHE A 233 -2.77 -1.00 9.09
N GLN A 234 -2.67 -1.92 8.16
CA GLN A 234 -1.86 -3.12 8.31
C GLN A 234 -0.38 -2.81 8.10
N TRP A 235 0.47 -3.20 9.06
CA TRP A 235 1.93 -3.10 9.00
C TRP A 235 2.62 -4.44 9.26
N GLY A 236 1.87 -5.53 9.33
CA GLY A 236 2.35 -6.87 9.68
C GLY A 236 3.24 -7.52 8.62
N THR A 237 3.25 -6.98 7.39
CA THR A 237 4.15 -7.41 6.31
C THR A 237 4.93 -6.23 5.74
N PRO A 238 6.14 -6.47 5.16
CA PRO A 238 6.91 -5.41 4.48
C PRO A 238 6.12 -4.71 3.38
N ASP A 239 5.39 -5.45 2.56
CA ASP A 239 4.66 -4.88 1.42
C ASP A 239 3.50 -3.97 1.88
N ASP A 240 2.78 -4.33 2.96
CA ASP A 240 1.72 -3.49 3.53
C ASP A 240 2.28 -2.22 4.17
N LEU A 241 3.42 -2.35 4.87
CA LEU A 241 4.13 -1.21 5.44
C LEU A 241 4.66 -0.27 4.34
N GLU A 242 5.26 -0.80 3.29
CA GLU A 242 5.78 -0.03 2.15
C GLU A 242 4.65 0.76 1.47
N ASP A 243 3.45 0.18 1.33
CA ASP A 243 2.26 0.89 0.84
C ASP A 243 1.88 2.05 1.78
N PHE A 244 1.79 1.80 3.08
CA PHE A 244 1.49 2.86 4.04
C PHE A 244 2.51 4.00 3.98
N ILE A 245 3.82 3.68 3.92
CA ILE A 245 4.89 4.68 3.79
C ILE A 245 4.75 5.46 2.49
N PHE A 246 4.48 4.80 1.36
CA PHE A 246 4.27 5.45 0.07
C PHE A 246 3.18 6.53 0.17
N TRP A 247 2.03 6.19 0.72
CA TRP A 247 0.90 7.11 0.84
C TRP A 247 1.15 8.20 1.89
N SER A 248 1.86 7.89 2.98
CA SER A 248 2.26 8.91 3.98
C SER A 248 3.21 9.95 3.39
N GLU A 249 4.14 9.54 2.54
CA GLU A 249 5.05 10.46 1.84
C GLU A 249 4.30 11.37 0.84
N LEU A 250 3.27 10.84 0.16
CA LEU A 250 2.39 11.64 -0.71
C LEU A 250 1.57 12.66 0.10
N ALA A 251 0.96 12.22 1.21
CA ALA A 251 0.22 13.11 2.11
C ALA A 251 1.10 14.23 2.68
N ALA A 252 2.35 13.93 3.02
CA ALA A 252 3.34 14.90 3.46
C ALA A 252 3.90 15.78 2.32
N LYS A 253 3.35 15.66 1.09
CA LYS A 253 3.77 16.41 -0.11
C LYS A 253 5.27 16.28 -0.41
N LYS A 254 5.87 15.13 -0.09
CA LYS A 254 7.25 14.85 -0.47
C LYS A 254 7.36 14.76 -1.99
N THR A 255 8.22 15.59 -2.56
CA THR A 255 8.45 15.64 -4.01
C THR A 255 9.57 14.70 -4.45
N ASN A 256 9.59 14.36 -5.72
CA ASN A 256 10.73 13.68 -6.32
C ASN A 256 12.03 14.51 -6.18
N PRO A 257 13.21 13.85 -6.10
CA PRO A 257 14.47 14.55 -6.04
C PRO A 257 14.63 15.49 -7.23
N LYS A 258 15.03 16.75 -6.97
CA LYS A 258 15.35 17.68 -8.06
C LYS A 258 16.55 17.15 -8.83
N CYS A 259 16.42 17.04 -10.15
CA CYS A 259 17.52 16.69 -11.04
C CYS A 259 18.14 17.94 -11.66
N PRO A 260 19.44 17.94 -11.99
CA PRO A 260 20.03 18.93 -12.89
C PRO A 260 19.29 18.94 -14.22
N SER A 261 19.38 20.05 -14.96
CA SER A 261 18.81 20.13 -16.31
C SER A 261 19.32 18.98 -17.19
N ASP A 262 18.39 18.26 -17.82
CA ASP A 262 18.69 17.09 -18.65
C ASP A 262 18.41 17.40 -20.12
N THR A 263 19.34 17.05 -21.01
CA THR A 263 19.24 17.29 -22.45
C THR A 263 18.33 16.23 -23.10
N THR A 264 17.09 16.16 -22.64
CA THR A 264 16.08 15.19 -23.09
C THR A 264 14.75 15.88 -23.38
N ASN A 265 13.86 15.17 -24.05
CA ASN A 265 12.47 15.57 -24.25
C ASN A 265 11.56 14.81 -23.30
N GLY A 266 10.49 15.43 -22.82
CA GLY A 266 9.42 14.79 -22.07
C GLY A 266 8.06 15.01 -22.72
N LEU A 267 7.31 13.94 -22.91
CA LEU A 267 5.95 13.94 -23.44
C LEU A 267 5.01 13.17 -22.52
N ILE A 268 4.00 13.83 -21.99
CA ILE A 268 2.95 13.22 -21.17
C ILE A 268 1.72 12.96 -22.05
N LEU A 269 1.20 11.74 -22.02
CA LEU A 269 0.02 11.33 -22.76
C LEU A 269 -1.25 11.48 -21.92
N ALA A 270 -2.06 12.50 -22.20
CA ALA A 270 -3.28 12.83 -21.44
C ALA A 270 -4.53 12.99 -22.34
N ALA A 271 -4.49 12.57 -23.61
CA ALA A 271 -5.59 12.70 -24.55
C ALA A 271 -6.56 11.50 -24.59
N GLY A 272 -6.35 10.46 -23.78
CA GLY A 272 -7.18 9.26 -23.72
C GLY A 272 -8.60 9.50 -23.21
N SER A 273 -9.55 8.62 -23.57
CA SER A 273 -10.97 8.73 -23.19
C SER A 273 -11.25 8.45 -21.71
N GLY A 274 -10.41 7.67 -21.03
CA GLY A 274 -10.56 7.35 -19.59
C GLY A 274 -11.79 6.50 -19.25
N THR A 275 -12.34 5.74 -20.20
CA THR A 275 -13.63 5.03 -20.08
C THR A 275 -13.74 4.06 -18.92
N ARG A 276 -12.64 3.45 -18.46
CA ARG A 276 -12.63 2.48 -17.34
C ARG A 276 -12.99 3.09 -15.99
N LEU A 277 -12.79 4.40 -15.79
CA LEU A 277 -13.14 5.13 -14.57
C LEU A 277 -14.42 5.94 -14.70
N ALA A 278 -15.07 5.95 -15.87
CA ALA A 278 -16.26 6.77 -16.13
C ALA A 278 -17.48 6.38 -15.26
N GLN A 279 -17.48 5.19 -14.65
CA GLN A 279 -18.50 4.78 -13.69
C GLN A 279 -18.24 5.32 -12.27
N SER A 280 -16.97 5.62 -11.95
CA SER A 280 -16.55 6.05 -10.62
C SER A 280 -16.40 7.57 -10.50
N THR A 281 -16.19 8.28 -11.59
CA THR A 281 -16.05 9.75 -11.62
C THR A 281 -16.31 10.33 -13.00
N ASP A 282 -16.95 11.52 -13.04
CA ASP A 282 -17.14 12.33 -14.24
C ASP A 282 -15.87 13.13 -14.60
N THR A 283 -14.91 13.22 -13.68
CA THR A 283 -13.67 13.96 -13.89
C THR A 283 -12.75 13.23 -14.87
N PRO A 284 -12.25 13.91 -15.93
CA PRO A 284 -11.24 13.31 -16.79
C PRO A 284 -10.04 12.79 -15.99
N LYS A 285 -9.63 11.56 -16.26
CA LYS A 285 -8.62 10.83 -15.50
C LYS A 285 -7.36 11.66 -15.14
N PRO A 286 -6.72 12.40 -16.07
CA PRO A 286 -5.54 13.19 -15.72
C PRO A 286 -5.80 14.35 -14.76
N LEU A 287 -7.07 14.79 -14.64
CA LEU A 287 -7.51 15.91 -13.82
C LEU A 287 -8.02 15.46 -12.42
N ILE A 288 -8.00 14.18 -12.15
CA ILE A 288 -8.27 13.64 -10.81
C ILE A 288 -7.23 14.20 -9.83
N LYS A 289 -7.68 14.61 -8.64
CA LYS A 289 -6.79 15.08 -7.58
C LYS A 289 -6.43 13.95 -6.63
N VAL A 290 -5.15 13.86 -6.32
CA VAL A 290 -4.60 13.00 -5.27
C VAL A 290 -3.79 13.89 -4.32
N PHE A 291 -4.18 13.96 -3.06
CA PHE A 291 -3.63 14.89 -2.07
C PHE A 291 -3.53 16.35 -2.58
N GLY A 292 -4.61 16.80 -3.23
CA GLY A 292 -4.74 18.16 -3.74
C GLY A 292 -4.00 18.47 -5.04
N LYS A 293 -3.19 17.53 -5.57
CA LYS A 293 -2.40 17.65 -6.79
C LYS A 293 -3.06 16.88 -7.93
N LEU A 294 -3.11 17.47 -9.13
CA LEU A 294 -3.65 16.80 -10.31
C LEU A 294 -2.79 15.58 -10.70
N LEU A 295 -3.43 14.51 -11.13
CA LEU A 295 -2.75 13.24 -11.41
C LEU A 295 -1.63 13.39 -12.47
N TRP A 296 -1.86 14.16 -13.53
CA TRP A 296 -0.84 14.42 -14.55
C TRP A 296 0.38 15.21 -14.03
N GLU A 297 0.23 16.00 -12.93
CA GLU A 297 1.33 16.77 -12.37
C GLU A 297 2.41 15.87 -11.73
N TYR A 298 2.03 14.66 -11.30
CA TYR A 298 3.03 13.68 -10.81
C TYR A 298 3.97 13.24 -11.94
N SER A 299 3.44 13.04 -13.17
CA SER A 299 4.27 12.76 -14.35
C SER A 299 5.04 13.99 -14.81
N ALA A 300 4.47 15.19 -14.69
CA ALA A 300 5.14 16.44 -15.04
C ALA A 300 6.36 16.72 -14.16
N GLU A 301 6.30 16.38 -12.87
CA GLU A 301 7.45 16.50 -11.97
C GLU A 301 8.61 15.61 -12.39
N LEU A 302 8.36 14.41 -12.90
CA LEU A 302 9.41 13.52 -13.39
C LEU A 302 10.24 14.15 -14.52
N ILE A 303 9.55 14.82 -15.47
CA ILE A 303 10.19 15.46 -16.62
C ILE A 303 10.54 16.94 -16.38
N ASN A 304 10.45 17.43 -15.15
CA ASN A 304 10.67 18.86 -14.88
C ASN A 304 12.08 19.35 -15.21
N SER A 305 13.07 18.46 -15.19
CA SER A 305 14.45 18.74 -15.59
C SER A 305 14.71 18.60 -17.10
N CYS A 306 13.78 18.04 -17.89
CA CYS A 306 13.93 17.89 -19.34
C CYS A 306 14.01 19.26 -20.02
N LEU A 307 14.80 19.34 -21.11
CA LEU A 307 14.97 20.56 -21.91
C LEU A 307 13.65 20.99 -22.55
N ASN A 308 12.95 20.05 -23.20
CA ASN A 308 11.63 20.28 -23.79
C ASN A 308 10.59 19.43 -23.05
N LYS A 309 9.52 20.06 -22.59
CA LYS A 309 8.45 19.43 -21.81
C LYS A 309 7.11 19.68 -22.50
N SER A 310 6.39 18.61 -22.81
CA SER A 310 5.11 18.70 -23.48
C SER A 310 4.08 17.78 -22.82
N ILE A 311 2.82 18.19 -22.85
CA ILE A 311 1.67 17.37 -22.51
C ILE A 311 0.71 17.32 -23.70
N PHE A 312 0.30 16.13 -24.10
CA PHE A 312 -0.63 15.90 -25.19
C PHE A 312 -2.04 15.68 -24.65
N ILE A 313 -2.96 16.61 -24.96
CA ILE A 313 -4.28 16.74 -24.36
C ILE A 313 -5.38 16.87 -25.41
N ARG A 314 -6.64 16.78 -24.99
CA ARG A 314 -7.79 17.17 -25.82
C ARG A 314 -8.02 18.68 -25.72
N SER A 315 -8.32 19.34 -26.83
CA SER A 315 -8.50 20.79 -26.85
C SER A 315 -9.60 21.30 -25.93
N ARG A 316 -10.69 20.53 -25.77
CA ARG A 316 -11.80 20.86 -24.87
C ARG A 316 -11.39 20.98 -23.39
N ASP A 317 -10.35 20.26 -22.98
CA ASP A 317 -9.91 20.20 -21.59
C ASP A 317 -8.72 21.15 -21.32
N GLN A 318 -8.25 21.90 -22.35
CA GLN A 318 -7.01 22.68 -22.30
C GLN A 318 -6.95 23.70 -21.16
N ALA A 319 -8.08 24.33 -20.81
CA ALA A 319 -8.14 25.34 -19.77
C ALA A 319 -7.86 24.78 -18.37
N GLU A 320 -8.13 23.49 -18.16
CA GLU A 320 -7.98 22.81 -16.87
C GLU A 320 -6.55 22.31 -16.59
N TYR A 321 -5.71 22.24 -17.64
CA TYR A 321 -4.31 21.81 -17.52
C TYR A 321 -3.42 23.01 -17.14
N VAL A 322 -3.52 23.44 -15.88
CA VAL A 322 -2.69 24.50 -15.30
C VAL A 322 -1.90 23.92 -14.15
N SER A 323 -0.58 24.12 -14.14
CA SER A 323 0.29 23.69 -13.07
C SER A 323 1.23 24.80 -12.63
N THR A 324 1.31 25.02 -11.32
CA THR A 324 2.32 25.92 -10.71
C THR A 324 3.67 25.21 -10.56
N ASN A 325 3.68 23.88 -10.51
CA ASN A 325 4.88 23.05 -10.35
C ASN A 325 5.65 22.86 -11.67
N CYS A 326 4.94 22.92 -12.81
CA CYS A 326 5.52 22.82 -14.15
C CYS A 326 4.94 23.88 -15.09
N PRO A 327 5.15 25.17 -14.84
CA PRO A 327 4.50 26.26 -15.57
C PRO A 327 4.90 26.33 -17.06
N ASN A 328 6.08 25.81 -17.41
CA ASN A 328 6.65 25.88 -18.77
C ASN A 328 6.38 24.62 -19.59
N ILE A 329 5.39 23.80 -19.22
CA ILE A 329 5.00 22.65 -20.05
C ILE A 329 4.22 23.10 -21.29
N LEU A 330 4.66 22.65 -22.47
CA LEU A 330 3.99 22.96 -23.72
C LEU A 330 2.73 22.09 -23.87
N LYS A 331 1.58 22.72 -24.06
CA LYS A 331 0.31 22.01 -24.29
C LYS A 331 0.14 21.74 -25.79
N LEU A 332 0.20 20.48 -26.18
CA LEU A 332 -0.07 19.98 -27.50
C LEU A 332 -1.50 19.45 -27.51
N SER A 333 -2.40 20.04 -28.29
CA SER A 333 -3.82 19.72 -28.23
C SER A 333 -4.44 19.31 -29.55
N ILE A 334 -5.38 18.35 -29.48
CA ILE A 334 -6.19 17.90 -30.61
C ILE A 334 -7.69 18.01 -30.32
N ASN A 335 -8.49 18.20 -31.38
CA ASN A 335 -9.93 18.39 -31.25
C ASN A 335 -10.71 17.09 -31.00
N SER A 336 -10.14 15.94 -31.35
CA SER A 336 -10.75 14.63 -31.18
C SER A 336 -9.92 13.73 -30.21
N SER A 337 -10.53 12.72 -29.62
CA SER A 337 -9.79 11.66 -28.95
C SER A 337 -8.98 10.84 -29.94
N THR A 338 -7.89 10.26 -29.49
CA THR A 338 -7.15 9.24 -30.24
C THR A 338 -7.77 7.86 -30.02
N ASN A 339 -7.60 6.97 -31.00
CA ASN A 339 -8.14 5.59 -30.90
C ASN A 339 -7.28 4.68 -30.02
N SER A 340 -6.02 5.06 -29.75
CA SER A 340 -5.09 4.24 -28.98
C SER A 340 -4.00 5.07 -28.31
N GLN A 341 -3.31 4.45 -27.35
CA GLN A 341 -2.15 5.06 -26.68
C GLN A 341 -1.00 5.29 -27.66
N ALA A 342 -0.74 4.34 -28.57
CA ALA A 342 0.30 4.48 -29.58
C ALA A 342 0.01 5.65 -30.54
N GLU A 343 -1.26 5.84 -30.95
CA GLU A 343 -1.66 6.99 -31.75
C GLU A 343 -1.48 8.32 -31.02
N SER A 344 -1.80 8.35 -29.71
CA SER A 344 -1.54 9.52 -28.87
C SER A 344 -0.06 9.87 -28.83
N ALA A 345 0.79 8.86 -28.65
CA ALA A 345 2.24 9.06 -28.61
C ALA A 345 2.77 9.58 -29.96
N LYS A 346 2.34 8.97 -31.08
CA LYS A 346 2.74 9.41 -32.43
C LYS A 346 2.37 10.87 -32.68
N LYS A 347 1.09 11.23 -32.49
CA LYS A 347 0.62 12.59 -32.71
C LYS A 347 1.31 13.60 -31.77
N GLY A 348 1.52 13.23 -30.53
CA GLY A 348 2.24 14.06 -29.57
C GLY A 348 3.69 14.34 -30.01
N LEU A 349 4.42 13.32 -30.48
CA LEU A 349 5.78 13.46 -30.98
C LEU A 349 5.82 14.34 -32.24
N GLU A 350 4.93 14.11 -33.24
CA GLU A 350 4.83 14.89 -34.46
C GLU A 350 4.56 16.40 -34.22
N MET A 351 3.90 16.75 -33.10
CA MET A 351 3.63 18.13 -32.71
C MET A 351 4.78 18.77 -31.90
N MET A 352 5.73 18.00 -31.44
CA MET A 352 6.92 18.51 -30.76
C MET A 352 7.90 19.07 -31.79
N LYS A 353 8.77 20.02 -31.35
CA LYS A 353 9.83 20.54 -32.20
C LYS A 353 10.81 19.40 -32.51
N PRO A 354 11.05 19.07 -33.80
CA PRO A 354 11.94 18.00 -34.20
C PRO A 354 13.36 18.20 -33.69
N ASN A 355 13.92 17.16 -33.07
CA ASN A 355 15.31 17.07 -32.63
C ASN A 355 15.70 15.60 -32.47
N ASP A 356 16.97 15.30 -32.26
CA ASP A 356 17.44 13.92 -32.08
C ASP A 356 17.85 13.63 -30.62
N LEU A 357 17.22 14.30 -29.68
CA LEU A 357 17.44 14.05 -28.25
C LEU A 357 16.62 12.83 -27.78
N PRO A 358 17.02 12.18 -26.69
CA PRO A 358 16.21 11.18 -26.03
C PRO A 358 14.82 11.72 -25.66
N VAL A 359 13.80 10.86 -25.66
CA VAL A 359 12.45 11.25 -25.30
C VAL A 359 11.82 10.29 -24.29
N HIS A 360 11.31 10.84 -23.19
CA HIS A 360 10.49 10.16 -22.19
C HIS A 360 9.02 10.33 -22.58
N VAL A 361 8.35 9.23 -22.89
CA VAL A 361 6.91 9.17 -23.16
C VAL A 361 6.24 8.60 -21.92
N LEU A 362 5.49 9.42 -21.19
CA LEU A 362 4.92 9.07 -19.88
C LEU A 362 3.40 9.05 -19.93
N ALA A 363 2.81 8.08 -19.24
CA ALA A 363 1.38 8.07 -18.98
C ALA A 363 1.03 9.15 -17.94
N ALA A 364 -0.14 9.78 -18.09
CA ALA A 364 -0.61 10.85 -17.19
C ALA A 364 -1.27 10.35 -15.91
N ASP A 365 -1.28 9.05 -15.66
CA ASP A 365 -2.05 8.39 -14.62
C ASP A 365 -1.20 7.65 -13.58
N ASN A 366 0.12 7.83 -13.65
CA ASN A 366 1.08 7.20 -12.75
C ASN A 366 1.59 8.18 -11.69
N ILE A 367 1.57 7.74 -10.44
CA ILE A 367 2.26 8.38 -9.33
C ILE A 367 3.54 7.59 -9.10
N ILE A 368 4.70 8.20 -9.36
CA ILE A 368 6.01 7.58 -9.21
C ILE A 368 6.85 8.43 -8.27
N GLN A 369 7.46 7.80 -7.29
CA GLN A 369 8.29 8.47 -6.28
C GLN A 369 9.73 7.96 -6.30
N GLN A 370 10.64 8.82 -5.82
CA GLN A 370 12.06 8.51 -5.62
C GLN A 370 12.81 8.09 -6.91
N VAL A 371 12.34 8.57 -8.07
CA VAL A 371 13.01 8.38 -9.36
C VAL A 371 13.66 9.67 -9.81
N LYS A 372 14.92 9.58 -10.25
CA LYS A 372 15.63 10.64 -10.98
C LYS A 372 15.60 10.30 -12.45
N ILE A 373 15.12 11.22 -13.27
CA ILE A 373 15.05 11.02 -14.72
C ILE A 373 16.44 10.77 -15.34
N SER A 374 17.49 11.38 -14.76
CA SER A 374 18.87 11.15 -15.14
C SER A 374 19.31 9.69 -15.04
N ASP A 375 18.79 8.95 -14.05
CA ASP A 375 19.14 7.54 -13.86
C ASP A 375 18.52 6.68 -14.98
N VAL A 376 17.37 7.11 -15.51
CA VAL A 376 16.74 6.48 -16.70
C VAL A 376 17.54 6.81 -17.95
N THR A 377 17.91 8.08 -18.12
CA THR A 377 18.70 8.57 -19.26
C THR A 377 20.07 7.87 -19.33
N GLU A 378 20.71 7.64 -18.19
CA GLU A 378 21.99 6.95 -18.12
C GLU A 378 21.92 5.51 -18.69
N LYS A 379 20.81 4.81 -18.48
CA LYS A 379 20.59 3.47 -19.04
C LYS A 379 20.50 3.46 -20.57
N LEU A 380 20.15 4.57 -21.22
CA LEU A 380 20.13 4.69 -22.67
C LEU A 380 21.51 4.57 -23.34
N LYS A 381 22.61 4.70 -22.57
CA LYS A 381 23.96 4.45 -23.08
C LYS A 381 24.12 3.00 -23.59
N ALA A 382 23.38 2.06 -22.98
CA ALA A 382 23.43 0.64 -23.32
C ALA A 382 22.17 0.11 -24.03
N SER A 383 21.16 0.96 -24.25
CA SER A 383 19.84 0.53 -24.73
C SER A 383 19.26 1.52 -25.73
N ASP A 384 18.40 1.05 -26.61
CA ASP A 384 17.66 1.88 -27.57
C ASP A 384 16.28 2.27 -27.04
N LEU A 385 15.73 1.43 -26.15
CA LEU A 385 14.44 1.63 -25.47
C LEU A 385 14.57 1.19 -23.99
N ILE A 386 14.07 2.03 -23.10
CA ILE A 386 13.85 1.70 -21.67
C ILE A 386 12.36 1.61 -21.42
N VAL A 387 11.91 0.51 -20.84
CA VAL A 387 10.54 0.29 -20.38
C VAL A 387 10.50 0.40 -18.86
N TRP A 388 9.60 1.24 -18.33
CA TRP A 388 9.46 1.39 -16.89
C TRP A 388 8.53 0.31 -16.35
N VAL A 389 9.00 -0.42 -15.35
CA VAL A 389 8.33 -1.62 -14.82
C VAL A 389 8.33 -1.63 -13.31
N THR A 390 7.39 -2.37 -12.71
CA THR A 390 7.34 -2.61 -11.27
C THR A 390 7.07 -4.07 -10.94
N LYS A 391 7.57 -4.56 -9.81
CA LYS A 391 7.43 -5.98 -9.41
C LYS A 391 6.30 -6.22 -8.42
N ASN A 392 6.09 -5.31 -7.48
CA ASN A 392 5.25 -5.54 -6.29
C ASN A 392 3.91 -4.81 -6.34
N TYR A 393 3.34 -4.66 -7.51
CA TYR A 393 2.04 -4.00 -7.65
C TYR A 393 0.91 -5.00 -7.35
N ALA A 394 0.28 -4.87 -6.17
CA ALA A 394 -0.71 -5.83 -5.67
C ALA A 394 -1.91 -5.98 -6.61
N ILE A 395 -2.42 -4.88 -7.15
CA ILE A 395 -3.57 -4.88 -8.07
C ILE A 395 -3.23 -5.62 -9.38
N ALA A 396 -2.01 -5.44 -9.90
CA ALA A 396 -1.58 -6.17 -11.10
C ALA A 396 -1.48 -7.68 -10.83
N LYS A 397 -1.08 -8.10 -9.63
CA LYS A 397 -1.04 -9.52 -9.26
C LYS A 397 -2.44 -10.13 -9.11
N LEU A 398 -3.40 -9.35 -8.66
CA LEU A 398 -4.79 -9.79 -8.49
C LEU A 398 -5.56 -9.84 -9.81
N TYR A 399 -5.32 -8.85 -10.69
CA TYR A 399 -5.95 -8.73 -12.01
C TYR A 399 -4.90 -8.76 -13.12
N PRO A 400 -4.15 -9.86 -13.28
CA PRO A 400 -2.98 -9.91 -14.17
C PRO A 400 -3.30 -9.65 -15.64
N ASN A 401 -4.52 -9.96 -16.07
CA ASN A 401 -5.00 -9.72 -17.45
C ASN A 401 -5.28 -8.24 -17.77
N HIS A 402 -5.27 -7.35 -16.77
CA HIS A 402 -5.43 -5.91 -16.99
C HIS A 402 -4.11 -5.22 -17.32
N PHE A 403 -2.98 -5.91 -17.14
CA PHE A 403 -1.62 -5.37 -17.29
C PHE A 403 -0.82 -6.16 -18.32
N SER A 404 0.10 -5.49 -19.00
CA SER A 404 1.13 -6.13 -19.78
C SER A 404 2.34 -6.43 -18.89
N TRP A 405 3.08 -7.51 -19.22
CA TRP A 405 4.18 -8.02 -18.40
C TRP A 405 5.43 -8.24 -19.23
N VAL A 406 6.59 -8.19 -18.57
CA VAL A 406 7.88 -8.50 -19.19
C VAL A 406 8.70 -9.45 -18.33
N ASP A 407 9.47 -10.32 -18.99
CA ASP A 407 10.57 -11.05 -18.40
C ASP A 407 11.88 -10.35 -18.71
N VAL A 408 12.81 -10.38 -17.77
CA VAL A 408 14.13 -9.77 -17.89
C VAL A 408 15.22 -10.78 -17.54
N ASP A 409 16.41 -10.59 -18.12
CA ASP A 409 17.61 -11.30 -17.74
C ASP A 409 18.29 -10.68 -16.50
N SER A 410 19.45 -11.24 -16.11
CA SER A 410 20.24 -10.75 -14.97
C SER A 410 20.80 -9.33 -15.12
N MET A 411 20.82 -8.79 -16.34
CA MET A 411 21.24 -7.42 -16.66
C MET A 411 20.06 -6.47 -16.85
N ASN A 412 18.84 -6.91 -16.50
CA ASN A 412 17.58 -6.20 -16.75
C ASN A 412 17.28 -5.92 -18.24
N GLN A 413 17.83 -6.72 -19.17
CA GLN A 413 17.40 -6.67 -20.57
C GLN A 413 16.08 -7.42 -20.70
N ILE A 414 15.11 -6.82 -21.41
CA ILE A 414 13.80 -7.47 -21.65
C ILE A 414 13.98 -8.58 -22.67
N THR A 415 13.59 -9.79 -22.28
CA THR A 415 13.70 -10.99 -23.13
C THR A 415 12.36 -11.38 -23.75
N LYS A 416 11.25 -11.03 -23.09
CA LYS A 416 9.90 -11.34 -23.58
C LYS A 416 8.87 -10.35 -23.02
N VAL A 417 7.80 -10.12 -23.79
CA VAL A 417 6.64 -9.32 -23.42
C VAL A 417 5.35 -10.13 -23.55
N TYR A 418 4.39 -9.89 -22.67
CA TYR A 418 3.07 -10.51 -22.64
C TYR A 418 2.01 -9.42 -22.55
N PHE A 419 1.07 -9.41 -23.50
CA PHE A 419 0.07 -8.35 -23.66
C PHE A 419 -1.25 -8.72 -23.00
N LYS A 420 -1.48 -8.30 -21.75
CA LYS A 420 -2.75 -8.51 -21.02
C LYS A 420 -3.25 -9.98 -21.02
N GLU A 421 -2.34 -10.91 -21.06
CA GLU A 421 -2.59 -12.37 -21.09
C GLU A 421 -2.39 -13.01 -19.71
N GLY A 422 -2.14 -12.18 -18.70
CA GLY A 422 -1.79 -12.60 -17.36
C GLY A 422 -0.28 -12.61 -17.08
N SER A 423 0.09 -12.70 -15.81
CA SER A 423 1.50 -12.83 -15.43
C SER A 423 1.98 -14.24 -15.74
N PRO A 424 3.02 -14.42 -16.58
CA PRO A 424 3.52 -15.73 -16.97
C PRO A 424 4.21 -16.46 -15.83
N ASN A 425 4.85 -15.72 -14.91
CA ASN A 425 5.50 -16.27 -13.73
C ASN A 425 5.59 -15.24 -12.59
N LYS A 426 6.01 -15.67 -11.38
CA LYS A 426 6.12 -14.80 -10.20
C LYS A 426 7.24 -13.77 -10.29
N GLU A 427 8.20 -13.93 -11.19
CA GLU A 427 9.34 -13.05 -11.36
C GLU A 427 9.13 -11.98 -12.44
N SER A 428 8.08 -12.10 -13.25
CA SER A 428 7.72 -11.11 -14.28
C SER A 428 7.36 -9.75 -13.67
N PHE A 429 7.64 -8.69 -14.42
CA PHE A 429 7.38 -7.31 -14.04
C PHE A 429 6.19 -6.76 -14.80
N SER A 430 5.30 -6.03 -14.12
CA SER A 430 4.22 -5.30 -14.79
C SER A 430 4.74 -3.99 -15.39
N ILE A 431 4.24 -3.65 -16.58
CA ILE A 431 4.59 -2.42 -17.31
C ILE A 431 3.77 -1.25 -16.75
N LEU A 432 4.44 -0.11 -16.51
CA LEU A 432 3.81 1.13 -16.01
C LEU A 432 3.25 2.04 -17.14
N GLY A 433 3.43 1.67 -18.41
CA GLY A 433 3.01 2.52 -19.54
C GLY A 433 3.93 3.73 -19.78
N ASN A 434 5.11 3.73 -19.18
CA ASN A 434 6.15 4.75 -19.37
C ASN A 434 7.32 4.17 -20.16
N PHE A 435 7.78 4.93 -21.17
CA PHE A 435 8.83 4.51 -22.10
C PHE A 435 9.84 5.62 -22.30
N THR A 436 11.10 5.27 -22.45
CA THR A 436 12.18 6.21 -22.77
C THR A 436 12.95 5.71 -23.98
N PHE A 437 12.91 6.46 -25.06
CA PHE A 437 13.59 6.15 -26.33
C PHE A 437 14.90 6.91 -26.41
N LYS A 438 15.91 6.27 -27.01
CA LYS A 438 17.25 6.83 -27.17
C LYS A 438 17.28 8.10 -28.03
N SER A 439 16.33 8.26 -28.94
CA SER A 439 16.12 9.48 -29.69
C SER A 439 14.64 9.61 -30.11
N MET A 440 14.23 10.83 -30.40
CA MET A 440 12.90 11.13 -30.91
C MET A 440 12.65 10.44 -32.27
N GLN A 441 13.65 10.37 -33.14
CA GLN A 441 13.58 9.68 -34.43
C GLN A 441 13.29 8.18 -34.29
N ILE A 442 13.96 7.51 -33.31
CA ILE A 442 13.70 6.11 -33.01
C ILE A 442 12.27 5.94 -32.52
N ALA A 443 11.80 6.82 -31.63
CA ALA A 443 10.44 6.77 -31.10
C ALA A 443 9.38 6.90 -32.24
N GLU A 444 9.50 7.91 -33.08
CA GLU A 444 8.59 8.13 -34.19
C GLU A 444 8.56 6.96 -35.19
N LYS A 445 9.74 6.43 -35.55
CA LYS A 445 9.87 5.28 -36.44
C LYS A 445 9.20 4.03 -35.84
N VAL A 446 9.58 3.65 -34.61
CA VAL A 446 9.09 2.41 -33.97
C VAL A 446 7.59 2.47 -33.74
N ILE A 447 7.08 3.59 -33.22
CA ILE A 447 5.65 3.76 -32.97
C ILE A 447 4.87 3.78 -34.29
N GLY A 448 5.39 4.47 -35.32
CA GLY A 448 4.78 4.49 -36.63
C GLY A 448 4.64 3.12 -37.26
N GLU A 449 5.70 2.30 -37.19
CA GLU A 449 5.71 0.93 -37.68
C GLU A 449 4.72 0.03 -36.95
N VAL A 450 4.67 0.13 -35.62
CA VAL A 450 3.70 -0.61 -34.78
C VAL A 450 2.27 -0.28 -35.18
N ILE A 451 1.95 1.00 -35.38
CA ILE A 451 0.60 1.43 -35.81
C ILE A 451 0.28 0.88 -37.20
N SER A 452 1.24 0.92 -38.12
CA SER A 452 1.03 0.45 -39.52
C SER A 452 0.78 -1.05 -39.62
N GLN A 453 1.33 -1.85 -38.65
CA GLN A 453 1.18 -3.30 -38.59
C GLN A 453 -0.06 -3.75 -37.81
N SER A 454 -0.71 -2.82 -37.09
CA SER A 454 -1.91 -3.14 -36.32
C SER A 454 -3.12 -3.30 -37.24
N LEU A 455 -3.91 -4.35 -36.98
CA LEU A 455 -5.22 -4.48 -37.63
C LEU A 455 -6.14 -3.38 -37.11
N SER A 456 -6.89 -2.74 -37.98
CA SER A 456 -7.77 -1.58 -37.72
C SER A 456 -8.87 -1.81 -36.67
N SER A 457 -9.03 -3.03 -36.17
CA SER A 457 -10.07 -3.43 -35.23
C SER A 457 -9.59 -3.59 -33.76
N THR A 458 -8.29 -3.48 -33.48
CA THR A 458 -7.74 -3.66 -32.13
C THR A 458 -7.07 -2.41 -31.61
N GLU A 459 -7.27 -2.08 -30.32
CA GLU A 459 -6.57 -0.98 -29.66
C GLU A 459 -5.05 -1.27 -29.61
N THR A 460 -4.25 -0.38 -30.21
CA THR A 460 -2.80 -0.52 -30.25
C THR A 460 -2.16 0.13 -29.03
N TYR A 461 -1.78 -0.69 -28.05
CA TYR A 461 -1.04 -0.22 -26.87
C TYR A 461 0.40 0.14 -27.24
N LEU A 462 0.97 1.09 -26.50
CA LEU A 462 2.39 1.44 -26.67
C LEU A 462 3.32 0.28 -26.31
N ASP A 463 2.87 -0.66 -25.48
CA ASP A 463 3.61 -1.88 -25.10
C ASP A 463 4.05 -2.71 -26.33
N HIS A 464 3.31 -2.65 -27.46
CA HIS A 464 3.67 -3.37 -28.68
C HIS A 464 5.01 -2.93 -29.29
N VAL A 465 5.50 -1.72 -28.94
CA VAL A 465 6.84 -1.29 -29.37
C VAL A 465 7.94 -2.19 -28.84
N ILE A 466 7.71 -2.84 -27.68
CA ILE A 466 8.69 -3.77 -27.07
C ILE A 466 8.92 -4.95 -28.01
N GLU A 467 7.84 -5.62 -28.41
CA GLU A 467 7.93 -6.78 -29.30
C GLU A 467 8.56 -6.41 -30.66
N TYR A 468 8.15 -5.26 -31.22
CA TYR A 468 8.75 -4.75 -32.44
C TYR A 468 10.25 -4.52 -32.31
N CYS A 469 10.69 -3.85 -31.24
CA CYS A 469 12.10 -3.61 -30.97
C CYS A 469 12.89 -4.92 -30.84
N LEU A 470 12.36 -5.90 -30.10
CA LEU A 470 13.01 -7.21 -29.95
C LEU A 470 13.14 -7.94 -31.30
N LYS A 471 12.09 -7.93 -32.15
CA LYS A 471 12.12 -8.51 -33.51
C LYS A 471 13.12 -7.82 -34.43
N LYS A 472 13.44 -6.55 -34.17
CA LYS A 472 14.44 -5.77 -34.93
C LYS A 472 15.83 -5.76 -34.30
N ASN A 473 16.06 -6.60 -33.28
CA ASN A 473 17.32 -6.68 -32.53
C ASN A 473 17.77 -5.35 -31.89
N LEU A 474 16.83 -4.47 -31.57
CA LEU A 474 17.10 -3.29 -30.76
C LEU A 474 17.22 -3.70 -29.30
N LYS A 475 18.09 -3.01 -28.55
CA LYS A 475 18.31 -3.29 -27.14
C LYS A 475 17.21 -2.66 -26.29
N VAL A 476 16.43 -3.49 -25.61
CA VAL A 476 15.33 -3.06 -24.73
C VAL A 476 15.64 -3.45 -23.29
N SER A 477 15.70 -2.46 -22.40
CA SER A 477 15.97 -2.67 -20.97
C SER A 477 14.81 -2.26 -20.10
N ALA A 478 14.66 -2.92 -18.96
CA ALA A 478 13.74 -2.54 -17.92
C ALA A 478 14.37 -1.50 -16.97
N PHE A 479 13.61 -0.47 -16.62
CA PHE A 479 13.88 0.41 -15.48
C PHE A 479 12.91 0.07 -14.36
N ILE A 480 13.43 -0.52 -13.29
CA ILE A 480 12.60 -1.01 -12.17
C ILE A 480 12.26 0.17 -11.26
N VAL A 481 10.97 0.43 -11.10
CA VAL A 481 10.41 1.43 -10.20
C VAL A 481 9.91 0.72 -8.96
N ASN A 482 10.43 1.10 -7.80
CA ASN A 482 10.06 0.49 -6.52
C ASN A 482 8.81 1.11 -5.90
N LYS A 483 8.56 2.41 -6.13
CA LYS A 483 7.45 3.17 -5.55
C LYS A 483 6.61 3.79 -6.67
N SER A 484 5.54 3.12 -7.02
CA SER A 484 4.59 3.57 -8.04
C SER A 484 3.17 3.17 -7.69
N PHE A 485 2.22 3.99 -8.15
CA PHE A 485 0.80 3.70 -8.09
C PHE A 485 0.13 4.29 -9.34
N SER A 486 -0.79 3.54 -9.95
CA SER A 486 -1.57 4.01 -11.11
C SER A 486 -3.01 4.24 -10.68
N ILE A 487 -3.72 5.12 -11.40
CA ILE A 487 -5.16 5.29 -11.23
C ILE A 487 -5.83 5.05 -12.60
N GLY A 488 -6.16 3.80 -12.87
CA GLY A 488 -6.73 3.35 -14.14
C GLY A 488 -7.95 2.45 -14.00
N THR A 489 -8.19 1.93 -12.79
CA THR A 489 -9.29 1.02 -12.46
C THR A 489 -10.05 1.51 -11.22
N GLU A 490 -11.20 0.91 -10.95
CA GLU A 490 -12.03 1.23 -9.79
C GLU A 490 -11.32 0.88 -8.47
N GLU A 491 -10.59 -0.22 -8.44
CA GLU A 491 -9.81 -0.64 -7.26
C GLU A 491 -8.67 0.34 -6.95
N GLU A 492 -8.01 0.84 -7.99
CA GLU A 492 -6.97 1.86 -7.84
C GLU A 492 -7.56 3.19 -7.36
N TRP A 493 -8.71 3.59 -7.89
CA TRP A 493 -9.45 4.75 -7.42
C TRP A 493 -9.86 4.61 -5.95
N SER A 494 -10.49 3.51 -5.58
CA SER A 494 -10.90 3.21 -4.21
C SER A 494 -9.72 3.19 -3.25
N THR A 495 -8.58 2.63 -3.68
CA THR A 495 -7.32 2.66 -2.90
C THR A 495 -6.84 4.08 -2.66
N SER A 496 -6.82 4.92 -3.69
CA SER A 496 -6.42 6.32 -3.57
C SER A 496 -7.34 7.10 -2.63
N THR A 497 -8.64 6.91 -2.76
CA THR A 497 -9.67 7.55 -1.91
C THR A 497 -9.51 7.11 -0.45
N TYR A 498 -9.35 5.80 -0.21
CA TYR A 498 -9.12 5.25 1.13
C TYR A 498 -7.94 5.93 1.85
N TRP A 499 -6.81 6.09 1.15
CA TRP A 499 -5.63 6.67 1.76
C TRP A 499 -5.75 8.19 1.95
N GLN A 500 -6.38 8.91 1.01
CA GLN A 500 -6.62 10.34 1.17
C GLN A 500 -7.51 10.63 2.39
N GLU A 501 -8.62 9.90 2.55
CA GLU A 501 -9.49 9.99 3.72
C GLU A 501 -8.73 9.63 5.00
N SER A 502 -7.92 8.57 4.98
CA SER A 502 -7.16 8.11 6.12
C SER A 502 -6.16 9.16 6.62
N PHE A 503 -5.37 9.74 5.72
CA PHE A 503 -4.37 10.75 6.11
C PHE A 503 -5.00 12.11 6.45
N SER A 504 -6.15 12.46 5.87
CA SER A 504 -6.95 13.60 6.30
C SER A 504 -7.42 13.43 7.74
N ALA A 505 -8.00 12.28 8.08
CA ALA A 505 -8.45 11.97 9.43
C ALA A 505 -7.31 11.89 10.46
N LEU A 506 -6.08 11.56 10.03
CA LEU A 506 -4.87 11.61 10.86
C LEU A 506 -4.33 13.04 11.04
N GLY A 507 -4.93 14.06 10.40
CA GLY A 507 -4.46 15.45 10.44
C GLY A 507 -3.11 15.67 9.72
N GLN A 508 -2.79 14.82 8.73
CA GLN A 508 -1.56 14.91 7.94
C GLN A 508 -1.78 15.50 6.55
N PHE A 509 -3.03 15.72 6.19
CA PHE A 509 -3.43 16.33 4.93
C PHE A 509 -4.68 17.19 5.16
N GLU A 510 -4.61 18.48 4.77
CA GLU A 510 -5.71 19.45 4.76
C GLU A 510 -6.23 19.68 3.32
#